data_063aa6da7e5630b2ea0d6d90e73fa89c
#
_entry.id   063aa6da7e5630b2ea0d6d90e73fa89c
#
_cell.length_a   1.000
_cell.length_b   1.000
_cell.length_c   1.000
_cell.angle_alpha   90.00
_cell.angle_beta   90.00
_cell.angle_gamma   90.00
#
_symmetry.space_group_name_H-M   'P 1'
#
loop_
_entity.id
_entity.type
_entity.pdbx_description
1 polymer ?
#
loop_
_entity_poly.entity_id
_entity_poly.type
_entity_poly.pdbx_seq_one_letter_code
_entity_poly.pdbx_strand_id
1 'polypeptide(L)'
;MTHTLKCWPQYFQAIVGGTQPYALQRENTHHFSRGDTLVLQEYDPQSHTFTGCTYSCEIIGEPLRDTTWLQPGVAVLSIRELHHSRPR
;
A
#
# COMPACT_ATOMS: atom_id res chain seq x y z
N MET A 1 4.04 13.15 -4.54
CA MET A 1 4.36 12.97 -3.11
C MET A 1 4.60 11.50 -2.83
N THR A 2 5.48 11.19 -1.90
CA THR A 2 5.79 9.81 -1.50
C THR A 2 5.23 9.54 -0.11
N HIS A 3 4.51 8.41 0.02
CA HIS A 3 3.95 7.97 1.28
C HIS A 3 4.60 6.66 1.69
N THR A 4 5.13 6.58 2.91
CA THR A 4 5.73 5.36 3.44
C THR A 4 4.78 4.76 4.47
N LEU A 5 4.39 3.49 4.23
CA LEU A 5 3.32 2.85 4.99
C LEU A 5 3.74 1.46 5.44
N LYS A 6 3.26 1.06 6.62
CA LYS A 6 3.35 -0.34 7.06
C LYS A 6 2.37 -1.18 6.27
N CYS A 7 2.78 -2.40 5.93
CA CYS A 7 1.92 -3.36 5.23
C CYS A 7 2.11 -4.73 5.87
N TRP A 8 1.03 -5.32 6.36
CA TRP A 8 1.11 -6.62 7.02
C TRP A 8 1.44 -7.72 6.02
N PRO A 9 2.10 -8.81 6.44
CA PRO A 9 2.68 -9.78 5.51
C PRO A 9 1.69 -10.37 4.52
N GLN A 10 0.48 -10.72 4.96
CA GLN A 10 -0.49 -11.33 4.05
C GLN A 10 -0.91 -10.38 2.92
N TYR A 11 -1.03 -9.09 3.21
CA TYR A 11 -1.38 -8.10 2.18
C TYR A 11 -0.17 -7.75 1.33
N PHE A 12 0.99 -7.60 1.98
CA PHE A 12 2.24 -7.30 1.27
C PHE A 12 2.54 -8.38 0.24
N GLN A 13 2.44 -9.64 0.61
CA GLN A 13 2.74 -10.75 -0.28
C GLN A 13 1.73 -10.88 -1.40
N ALA A 14 0.45 -10.59 -1.14
CA ALA A 14 -0.58 -10.61 -2.18
C ALA A 14 -0.32 -9.50 -3.22
N ILE A 15 0.12 -8.33 -2.78
CA ILE A 15 0.45 -7.22 -3.67
C ILE A 15 1.68 -7.57 -4.50
N VAL A 16 2.76 -8.04 -3.86
CA VAL A 16 4.01 -8.39 -4.54
C VAL A 16 3.78 -9.54 -5.53
N GLY A 17 2.97 -10.52 -5.15
CA GLY A 17 2.67 -11.67 -5.99
C GLY A 17 1.69 -11.39 -7.13
N GLY A 18 1.11 -10.20 -7.18
CA GLY A 18 0.20 -9.81 -8.25
C GLY A 18 -1.24 -10.26 -8.09
N THR A 19 -1.59 -10.94 -6.97
CA THR A 19 -2.97 -11.35 -6.73
C THR A 19 -3.83 -10.20 -6.21
N GLN A 20 -3.21 -9.13 -5.73
CA GLN A 20 -3.91 -7.94 -5.27
C GLN A 20 -3.28 -6.71 -5.92
N PRO A 21 -3.80 -6.25 -7.08
CA PRO A 21 -3.23 -5.09 -7.78
C PRO A 21 -3.73 -3.74 -7.25
N TYR A 22 -4.09 -3.68 -5.98
CA TYR A 22 -4.59 -2.49 -5.33
C TYR A 22 -4.19 -2.48 -3.86
N ALA A 23 -4.22 -1.30 -3.24
CA ALA A 23 -4.00 -1.14 -1.81
C ALA A 23 -5.23 -0.48 -1.19
N LEU A 24 -5.62 -0.97 0.00
CA LEU A 24 -6.63 -0.33 0.85
C LEU A 24 -5.91 0.44 1.94
N GLN A 25 -6.13 1.74 2.03
CA GLN A 25 -5.44 2.58 2.99
C GLN A 25 -6.39 3.58 3.64
N ARG A 26 -6.13 3.89 4.90
CA ARG A 26 -6.85 4.96 5.61
C ARG A 26 -6.22 6.30 5.26
N GLU A 27 -7.06 7.30 5.07
CA GLU A 27 -6.61 8.65 4.73
C GLU A 27 -6.61 9.60 5.93
N ASN A 28 -6.46 9.06 7.15
CA ASN A 28 -6.48 9.89 8.35
C ASN A 28 -5.22 10.77 8.49
N THR A 29 -4.07 10.30 8.00
CA THR A 29 -2.80 11.05 8.05
C THR A 29 -2.22 11.31 6.67
N HIS A 30 -2.75 10.68 5.62
CA HIS A 30 -2.27 10.82 4.26
C HIS A 30 -3.45 11.16 3.35
N HIS A 31 -3.21 12.06 2.42
CA HIS A 31 -4.13 12.28 1.31
C HIS A 31 -3.48 11.74 0.04
N PHE A 32 -4.02 10.65 -0.49
CA PHE A 32 -3.45 9.98 -1.65
C PHE A 32 -3.99 10.58 -2.93
N SER A 33 -3.11 10.79 -3.89
CA SER A 33 -3.46 11.35 -5.19
C SER A 33 -2.85 10.50 -6.29
N ARG A 34 -3.51 10.49 -7.43
CA ARG A 34 -2.98 9.86 -8.64
C ARG A 34 -1.58 10.41 -8.93
N GLY A 35 -0.64 9.52 -9.23
CA GLY A 35 0.75 9.87 -9.49
C GLY A 35 1.64 9.84 -8.26
N ASP A 36 1.05 9.74 -7.06
CA ASP A 36 1.85 9.59 -5.84
C ASP A 36 2.54 8.24 -5.81
N THR A 37 3.67 8.19 -5.10
CA THR A 37 4.40 6.95 -4.86
C THR A 37 4.08 6.43 -3.47
N LEU A 38 3.84 5.12 -3.38
CA LEU A 38 3.73 4.42 -2.10
C LEU A 38 4.98 3.58 -1.89
N VAL A 39 5.55 3.64 -0.70
CA VAL A 39 6.59 2.72 -0.26
C VAL A 39 5.98 1.87 0.84
N LEU A 40 5.66 0.62 0.51
CA LEU A 40 5.08 -0.32 1.46
C LEU A 40 6.21 -1.07 2.15
N GLN A 41 6.22 -1.05 3.47
CA GLN A 41 7.20 -1.75 4.29
C GLN A 41 6.51 -2.92 4.97
N GLU A 42 6.93 -4.15 4.65
CA GLU A 42 6.36 -5.33 5.29
C GLU A 42 6.67 -5.31 6.78
N TYR A 43 5.62 -5.41 7.58
CA TYR A 43 5.71 -5.33 9.04
C TYR A 43 4.97 -6.50 9.67
N ASP A 44 5.67 -7.25 10.54
CA ASP A 44 5.08 -8.37 11.26
C ASP A 44 4.51 -7.87 12.60
N PRO A 45 3.17 -7.84 12.75
CA PRO A 45 2.57 -7.34 13.99
C PRO A 45 2.76 -8.28 15.18
N GLN A 46 3.07 -9.56 14.96
CA GLN A 46 3.31 -10.50 16.06
C GLN A 46 4.66 -10.27 16.72
N SER A 47 5.70 -10.04 15.92
CA SER A 47 7.05 -9.78 16.45
C SER A 47 7.31 -8.28 16.64
N HIS A 48 6.40 -7.42 16.18
CA HIS A 48 6.56 -5.96 16.21
C HIS A 48 7.82 -5.51 15.47
N THR A 49 8.15 -6.16 14.35
CA THR A 49 9.37 -5.85 13.58
C THR A 49 9.06 -5.73 12.10
N PHE A 50 9.86 -4.89 11.43
CA PHE A 50 9.88 -4.86 9.96
C PHE A 50 10.71 -6.03 9.47
N THR A 51 10.27 -6.66 8.37
CA THR A 51 10.99 -7.80 7.78
C THR A 51 12.18 -7.37 6.94
N GLY A 52 12.24 -6.10 6.56
CA GLY A 52 13.24 -5.58 5.63
C GLY A 52 12.79 -5.59 4.18
N CYS A 53 11.66 -6.21 3.87
CA CYS A 53 11.11 -6.19 2.52
C CYS A 53 10.33 -4.90 2.28
N THR A 54 10.55 -4.27 1.12
CA THR A 54 9.83 -3.07 0.71
C THR A 54 9.31 -3.22 -0.71
N TYR A 55 8.24 -2.50 -1.01
CA TYR A 55 7.63 -2.50 -2.34
C TYR A 55 7.21 -1.09 -2.67
N SER A 56 7.82 -0.52 -3.71
CA SER A 56 7.49 0.82 -4.17
C SER A 56 6.58 0.72 -5.37
N CYS A 57 5.50 1.49 -5.35
CA CYS A 57 4.52 1.48 -6.43
C CYS A 57 3.97 2.89 -6.64
N GLU A 58 3.36 3.07 -7.81
CA GLU A 58 2.73 4.32 -8.19
C GLU A 58 1.22 4.17 -8.16
N ILE A 59 0.52 5.18 -7.68
CA ILE A 59 -0.94 5.25 -7.76
C ILE A 59 -1.29 5.65 -9.19
N ILE A 60 -1.93 4.74 -9.95
CA ILE A 60 -2.13 4.91 -11.41
C ILE A 60 -3.50 5.39 -11.80
N GLY A 61 -4.43 5.53 -10.89
CA GLY A 61 -5.77 6.04 -11.19
C GLY A 61 -6.26 6.92 -10.07
N GLU A 62 -7.45 7.48 -10.24
CA GLU A 62 -8.05 8.23 -9.15
C GLU A 62 -8.38 7.28 -8.01
N PRO A 63 -7.98 7.60 -6.77
CA PRO A 63 -8.35 6.79 -5.63
C PRO A 63 -9.87 6.69 -5.50
N LEU A 64 -10.34 5.47 -5.25
CA LEU A 64 -11.77 5.23 -5.03
C LEU A 64 -12.05 5.44 -3.55
N ARG A 65 -12.91 6.41 -3.26
CA ARG A 65 -13.29 6.75 -1.89
C ARG A 65 -14.75 7.18 -1.84
N ASP A 66 -15.28 7.30 -0.63
CA ASP A 66 -16.62 7.82 -0.40
C ASP A 66 -17.71 7.06 -1.16
N THR A 67 -17.57 5.74 -1.26
CA THR A 67 -18.56 4.87 -1.87
C THR A 67 -19.40 4.18 -0.79
N THR A 68 -20.56 3.65 -1.20
CA THR A 68 -21.40 2.87 -0.30
C THR A 68 -20.71 1.63 0.23
N TRP A 69 -19.71 1.13 -0.51
CA TRP A 69 -19.01 -0.12 -0.20
C TRP A 69 -17.82 0.05 0.72
N LEU A 70 -17.36 1.29 0.93
CA LEU A 70 -16.17 1.57 1.71
C LEU A 70 -16.53 2.30 2.99
N GLN A 71 -15.78 2.01 4.06
CA GLN A 71 -15.88 2.79 5.29
C GLN A 71 -15.38 4.22 5.04
N PRO A 72 -15.95 5.22 5.75
CA PRO A 72 -15.42 6.58 5.65
C PRO A 72 -13.93 6.63 5.99
N GLY A 73 -13.18 7.42 5.22
CA GLY A 73 -11.75 7.59 5.44
C GLY A 73 -10.87 6.49 4.86
N VAL A 74 -11.45 5.52 4.14
CA VAL A 74 -10.70 4.47 3.47
C VAL A 74 -10.69 4.73 1.97
N ALA A 75 -9.53 4.53 1.33
CA ALA A 75 -9.38 4.64 -0.12
C ALA A 75 -8.88 3.33 -0.70
N VAL A 76 -9.37 2.98 -1.89
CA VAL A 76 -8.83 1.91 -2.71
C VAL A 76 -7.92 2.56 -3.75
N LEU A 77 -6.67 2.14 -3.77
CA LEU A 77 -5.64 2.71 -4.63
C LEU A 77 -5.23 1.66 -5.66
N SER A 78 -5.44 1.95 -6.94
CA SER A 78 -4.90 1.12 -8.02
C SER A 78 -3.42 1.42 -8.15
N ILE A 79 -2.58 0.37 -8.16
CA ILE A 79 -1.14 0.54 -8.05
C ILE A 79 -0.41 -0.19 -9.16
N ARG A 80 0.78 0.32 -9.51
CA ARG A 80 1.71 -0.28 -10.46
C ARG A 80 3.08 -0.37 -9.81
N GLU A 81 3.74 -1.53 -9.92
CA GLU A 81 5.05 -1.75 -9.33
C GLU A 81 6.09 -0.81 -9.94
N LEU A 82 6.91 -0.21 -9.09
CA LEU A 82 8.11 0.51 -9.49
C LEU A 82 9.35 -0.27 -9.08
N HIS A 83 9.41 -0.78 -7.84
CA HIS A 83 10.57 -1.46 -7.32
C HIS A 83 10.20 -2.33 -6.14
N HIS A 84 10.81 -3.51 -6.06
CA HIS A 84 10.63 -4.45 -4.95
C HIS A 84 12.00 -4.81 -4.41
N SER A 85 12.19 -4.61 -3.10
CA SER A 85 13.46 -4.88 -2.43
C SER A 85 13.27 -5.87 -1.29
N ARG A 86 14.21 -6.80 -1.17
CA ARG A 86 14.24 -7.82 -0.11
C ARG A 86 15.56 -7.76 0.61
N PRO A 87 15.60 -8.13 1.91
CA PRO A 87 16.88 -8.32 2.58
C PRO A 87 17.60 -9.51 1.96
N ARG A 88 18.90 -9.44 1.97
CA ARG A 88 19.76 -10.55 1.51
C ARG A 88 19.91 -11.61 2.57
#